data_ed53f17fb78952e0142be8eecd5f0b58
#
_entry.id   ed53f17fb78952e0142be8eecd5f0b58
#
_cell.length_a   1.000
_cell.length_b   1.000
_cell.length_c   1.000
_cell.angle_alpha   90.00
_cell.angle_beta   90.00
_cell.angle_gamma   90.00
#
_symmetry.space_group_name_H-M   'P 1'
#
loop_
_entity.id
_entity.type
_entity.pdbx_description
1 polymer ?
#
loop_
_entity_poly.entity_id
_entity_poly.type
_entity_poly.pdbx_seq_one_letter_code
_entity_poly.pdbx_strand_id
1 'polypeptide(L)'
;NKRAYDSIGECMRKKIIIIMTAIVLFGGFIAGYRNINQKYPARKVETAEKGESLEFLDGVKISASGVKWLSTEEQAAIYENSGIDTSKVNYDTKIIEVNVCLKNTTEEEKEVPITYLSLETTGVGTAISRELLMGNSEHYSSMVEKLEPGEEKVVTYPYEICSIWFHKKDWKNIEMRSFWMTFASYPDKIVLYL
;
A
#
# COMPACT_ATOMS: atom_id res chain seq x y z
N ASN A 1 -43.56 45.58 34.49
CA ASN A 1 -43.53 44.10 34.51
C ASN A 1 -43.85 43.44 33.18
N LYS A 2 -44.72 43.95 32.31
CA LYS A 2 -45.12 43.33 31.02
C LYS A 2 -43.92 43.25 30.05
N ARG A 3 -43.13 44.33 29.89
CA ARG A 3 -41.95 44.39 28.97
C ARG A 3 -40.85 43.36 29.34
N ALA A 4 -40.67 43.05 30.64
CA ALA A 4 -39.68 42.07 31.06
C ALA A 4 -40.16 40.62 30.72
N TYR A 5 -41.44 40.35 30.82
CA TYR A 5 -42.04 39.05 30.45
C TYR A 5 -41.97 38.80 28.94
N ASP A 6 -42.25 39.80 28.13
CA ASP A 6 -42.20 39.72 26.66
C ASP A 6 -40.76 39.48 26.17
N SER A 7 -39.77 40.13 26.77
CA SER A 7 -38.35 39.95 26.47
C SER A 7 -37.82 38.53 26.81
N ILE A 8 -38.26 37.96 27.92
CA ILE A 8 -37.90 36.59 28.32
C ILE A 8 -38.51 35.55 27.36
N GLY A 9 -39.77 35.76 26.97
CA GLY A 9 -40.47 34.91 26.00
C GLY A 9 -39.80 34.90 24.62
N GLU A 10 -39.36 36.10 24.14
CA GLU A 10 -38.67 36.22 22.89
C GLU A 10 -37.27 35.55 22.89
N CYS A 11 -36.55 35.72 24.01
CA CYS A 11 -35.23 35.04 24.19
C CYS A 11 -35.37 33.52 24.23
N MET A 12 -36.41 32.99 24.90
CA MET A 12 -36.68 31.55 24.93
C MET A 12 -37.04 31.02 23.50
N ARG A 13 -37.89 31.74 22.77
CA ARG A 13 -38.25 31.36 21.39
C ARG A 13 -37.01 31.30 20.47
N LYS A 14 -36.11 32.27 20.54
CA LYS A 14 -34.87 32.28 19.77
C LYS A 14 -33.97 31.07 20.11
N LYS A 15 -33.85 30.75 21.40
CA LYS A 15 -33.09 29.55 21.84
C LYS A 15 -33.70 28.26 21.31
N ILE A 16 -35.01 28.11 21.36
CA ILE A 16 -35.71 26.92 20.86
C ILE A 16 -35.51 26.77 19.36
N ILE A 17 -35.61 27.87 18.57
CA ILE A 17 -35.37 27.85 17.13
C ILE A 17 -33.93 27.40 16.84
N ILE A 18 -32.94 27.93 17.55
CA ILE A 18 -31.53 27.55 17.37
C ILE A 18 -31.34 26.07 17.64
N ILE A 19 -31.91 25.56 18.75
CA ILE A 19 -31.81 24.13 19.10
C ILE A 19 -32.47 23.25 18.04
N MET A 20 -33.68 23.61 17.60
CA MET A 20 -34.38 22.85 16.56
C MET A 20 -33.61 22.84 15.24
N THR A 21 -33.04 23.99 14.83
CA THR A 21 -32.21 24.07 13.64
C THR A 21 -30.96 23.19 13.75
N ALA A 22 -30.29 23.21 14.91
CA ALA A 22 -29.14 22.36 15.17
C ALA A 22 -29.49 20.86 15.09
N ILE A 23 -30.64 20.45 15.64
CA ILE A 23 -31.13 19.06 15.57
C ILE A 23 -31.39 18.65 14.13
N VAL A 24 -32.03 19.50 13.33
CA VAL A 24 -32.32 19.21 11.91
C VAL A 24 -31.02 19.08 11.11
N LEU A 25 -30.07 20.00 11.29
CA LEU A 25 -28.77 19.95 10.63
C LEU A 25 -27.99 18.70 11.01
N PHE A 26 -27.96 18.36 12.30
CA PHE A 26 -27.26 17.19 12.80
C PHE A 26 -27.91 15.89 12.30
N GLY A 27 -29.23 15.83 12.30
CA GLY A 27 -30.00 14.71 11.76
C GLY A 27 -29.75 14.52 10.24
N GLY A 28 -29.73 15.62 9.49
CA GLY A 28 -29.39 15.62 8.07
C GLY A 28 -27.96 15.15 7.81
N PHE A 29 -27.02 15.60 8.63
CA PHE A 29 -25.62 15.14 8.56
C PHE A 29 -25.48 13.63 8.82
N ILE A 30 -26.12 13.11 9.88
CA ILE A 30 -26.10 11.67 10.18
C ILE A 30 -26.73 10.86 9.06
N ALA A 31 -27.87 11.29 8.54
CA ALA A 31 -28.54 10.61 7.43
C ALA A 31 -27.68 10.60 6.16
N GLY A 32 -27.08 11.74 5.82
CA GLY A 32 -26.15 11.85 4.70
C GLY A 32 -24.92 10.96 4.88
N TYR A 33 -24.30 10.98 6.05
CA TYR A 33 -23.17 10.14 6.37
C TYR A 33 -23.49 8.63 6.25
N ARG A 34 -24.64 8.22 6.80
CA ARG A 34 -25.08 6.81 6.69
C ARG A 34 -25.33 6.40 5.24
N ASN A 35 -25.97 7.26 4.45
CA ASN A 35 -26.25 6.99 3.03
C ASN A 35 -24.94 6.85 2.23
N ILE A 36 -23.98 7.74 2.46
CA ILE A 36 -22.67 7.68 1.80
C ILE A 36 -21.94 6.39 2.18
N ASN A 37 -21.88 6.06 3.47
CA ASN A 37 -21.19 4.83 3.93
C ASN A 37 -21.88 3.53 3.48
N GLN A 38 -23.20 3.54 3.28
CA GLN A 38 -23.90 2.40 2.72
C GLN A 38 -23.59 2.24 1.22
N LYS A 39 -23.50 3.35 0.49
CA LYS A 39 -23.19 3.36 -0.95
C LYS A 39 -21.70 3.08 -1.22
N TYR A 40 -20.84 3.56 -0.36
CA TYR A 40 -19.38 3.40 -0.44
C TYR A 40 -18.85 2.85 0.89
N PRO A 41 -19.00 1.55 1.14
CA PRO A 41 -18.51 0.94 2.37
C PRO A 41 -16.99 1.10 2.47
N ALA A 42 -16.48 1.17 3.70
CA ALA A 42 -15.05 1.13 3.93
C ALA A 42 -14.47 -0.15 3.31
N ARG A 43 -13.33 0.00 2.62
CA ARG A 43 -12.61 -1.15 2.05
C ARG A 43 -12.31 -2.17 3.16
N LYS A 44 -12.44 -3.43 2.85
CA LYS A 44 -11.91 -4.49 3.68
C LYS A 44 -10.38 -4.53 3.53
N VAL A 45 -9.71 -4.99 4.56
CA VAL A 45 -8.27 -5.23 4.51
C VAL A 45 -8.06 -6.70 4.78
N GLU A 46 -7.55 -7.41 3.80
CA GLU A 46 -7.08 -8.79 3.96
C GLU A 46 -5.57 -8.76 4.18
N THR A 47 -5.12 -9.47 5.18
CA THR A 47 -3.69 -9.49 5.55
C THR A 47 -3.21 -10.92 5.66
N ALA A 48 -1.96 -11.15 5.24
CA ALA A 48 -1.22 -12.36 5.57
C ALA A 48 0.11 -12.00 6.22
N GLU A 49 0.44 -12.74 7.24
CA GLU A 49 1.73 -12.69 7.89
C GLU A 49 2.77 -13.49 7.09
N LYS A 50 4.04 -13.33 7.43
CA LYS A 50 5.12 -14.05 6.78
C LYS A 50 4.90 -15.57 6.83
N GLY A 51 4.91 -16.19 5.65
CA GLY A 51 4.65 -17.63 5.49
C GLY A 51 3.18 -18.00 5.29
N GLU A 52 2.26 -17.06 5.47
CA GLU A 52 0.87 -17.24 5.06
C GLU A 52 0.68 -16.83 3.61
N SER A 53 -0.30 -17.41 2.94
CA SER A 53 -0.61 -17.11 1.53
C SER A 53 -1.97 -16.45 1.38
N LEU A 54 -2.05 -15.51 0.45
CA LEU A 54 -3.29 -14.87 0.00
C LEU A 54 -3.55 -15.20 -1.46
N GLU A 55 -4.79 -15.08 -1.88
CA GLU A 55 -5.11 -15.11 -3.30
C GLU A 55 -4.67 -13.81 -3.96
N PHE A 56 -3.82 -13.94 -5.00
CA PHE A 56 -3.27 -12.81 -5.74
C PHE A 56 -4.07 -12.54 -7.01
N LEU A 57 -4.30 -13.60 -7.76
CA LEU A 57 -5.14 -13.65 -8.95
C LEU A 57 -5.97 -14.93 -8.89
N ASP A 58 -6.99 -15.03 -9.75
CA ASP A 58 -7.84 -16.21 -9.82
C ASP A 58 -7.00 -17.49 -10.00
N GLY A 59 -6.98 -18.29 -8.96
CA GLY A 59 -6.22 -19.53 -8.88
C GLY A 59 -4.70 -19.38 -8.66
N VAL A 60 -4.20 -18.18 -8.37
CA VAL A 60 -2.79 -17.98 -8.02
C VAL A 60 -2.69 -17.42 -6.60
N LYS A 61 -1.96 -18.14 -5.75
CA LYS A 61 -1.62 -17.70 -4.39
C LYS A 61 -0.26 -17.03 -4.35
N ILE A 62 -0.11 -16.06 -3.44
CA ILE A 62 1.15 -15.37 -3.14
C ILE A 62 1.44 -15.43 -1.66
N SER A 63 2.70 -15.63 -1.30
CA SER A 63 3.20 -15.53 0.08
C SER A 63 4.57 -14.84 0.12
N ALA A 64 4.90 -14.21 1.25
CA ALA A 64 6.22 -13.63 1.46
C ALA A 64 7.23 -14.76 1.76
N SER A 65 8.32 -14.79 0.98
CA SER A 65 9.42 -15.76 1.15
C SER A 65 10.63 -15.13 1.84
N GLY A 66 10.93 -13.85 1.56
CA GLY A 66 12.04 -13.17 2.21
C GLY A 66 12.24 -11.73 1.76
N VAL A 67 13.06 -11.02 2.53
CA VAL A 67 13.46 -9.63 2.25
C VAL A 67 14.96 -9.53 2.45
N LYS A 68 15.65 -8.83 1.55
CA LYS A 68 17.08 -8.55 1.65
C LYS A 68 17.36 -7.09 1.30
N TRP A 69 18.02 -6.38 2.21
CA TRP A 69 18.63 -5.11 1.90
C TRP A 69 20.00 -5.37 1.25
N LEU A 70 20.23 -4.76 0.10
CA LEU A 70 21.50 -4.90 -0.57
C LEU A 70 22.59 -4.06 0.11
N SER A 71 23.79 -4.62 0.22
CA SER A 71 24.98 -3.86 0.64
C SER A 71 25.32 -2.76 -0.38
N THR A 72 26.18 -1.84 0.00
CA THR A 72 26.62 -0.76 -0.89
C THR A 72 27.28 -1.30 -2.16
N GLU A 73 28.05 -2.37 -2.05
CA GLU A 73 28.74 -3.02 -3.16
C GLU A 73 27.77 -3.71 -4.09
N GLU A 74 26.78 -4.43 -3.53
CA GLU A 74 25.73 -5.09 -4.31
C GLU A 74 24.88 -4.06 -5.08
N GLN A 75 24.49 -2.96 -4.40
CA GLN A 75 23.75 -1.87 -5.02
C GLN A 75 24.52 -1.23 -6.19
N ALA A 76 25.84 -0.99 -6.00
CA ALA A 76 26.68 -0.42 -7.04
C ALA A 76 26.71 -1.31 -8.30
N ALA A 77 26.84 -2.62 -8.13
CA ALA A 77 26.80 -3.56 -9.24
C ALA A 77 25.44 -3.58 -9.97
N ILE A 78 24.34 -3.55 -9.22
CA ILE A 78 22.97 -3.50 -9.79
C ILE A 78 22.74 -2.21 -10.56
N TYR A 79 23.20 -1.06 -10.07
CA TYR A 79 23.09 0.21 -10.77
C TYR A 79 23.97 0.26 -12.04
N GLU A 80 25.21 -0.25 -11.96
CA GLU A 80 26.12 -0.33 -13.11
C GLU A 80 25.51 -1.18 -14.25
N ASN A 81 25.00 -2.35 -13.94
CA ASN A 81 24.33 -3.23 -14.91
C ASN A 81 23.09 -2.57 -15.54
N SER A 82 22.40 -1.72 -14.77
CA SER A 82 21.22 -0.98 -15.25
C SER A 82 21.58 0.30 -16.01
N GLY A 83 22.85 0.68 -16.10
CA GLY A 83 23.31 1.92 -16.73
C GLY A 83 22.87 3.17 -15.96
N ILE A 84 22.58 3.06 -14.66
CA ILE A 84 22.13 4.16 -13.81
C ILE A 84 23.33 4.85 -13.19
N ASP A 85 23.50 6.14 -13.49
CA ASP A 85 24.53 6.99 -12.91
C ASP A 85 24.00 7.68 -11.63
N THR A 86 24.26 7.07 -10.49
CA THR A 86 23.84 7.58 -9.19
C THR A 86 24.51 8.88 -8.76
N SER A 87 25.63 9.28 -9.42
CA SER A 87 26.33 10.54 -9.11
C SER A 87 25.52 11.78 -9.51
N LYS A 88 24.52 11.61 -10.36
CA LYS A 88 23.64 12.69 -10.85
C LYS A 88 22.45 13.00 -9.94
N VAL A 89 22.25 12.21 -8.89
CA VAL A 89 21.14 12.43 -7.96
C VAL A 89 21.65 13.02 -6.64
N ASN A 90 20.85 13.89 -6.02
CA ASN A 90 21.21 14.61 -4.80
C ASN A 90 20.57 13.98 -3.55
N TYR A 91 20.32 12.68 -3.58
CA TYR A 91 19.73 11.94 -2.48
C TYR A 91 20.30 10.52 -2.42
N ASP A 92 20.30 9.94 -1.24
CA ASP A 92 20.70 8.56 -1.06
C ASP A 92 19.58 7.62 -1.47
N THR A 93 19.96 6.48 -2.02
CA THR A 93 19.06 5.38 -2.36
C THR A 93 19.47 4.10 -1.64
N LYS A 94 18.51 3.22 -1.43
CA LYS A 94 18.73 1.83 -1.02
C LYS A 94 17.86 0.90 -1.83
N ILE A 95 18.39 -0.26 -2.16
CA ILE A 95 17.64 -1.31 -2.84
C ILE A 95 17.25 -2.38 -1.82
N ILE A 96 15.96 -2.70 -1.82
CA ILE A 96 15.41 -3.83 -1.08
C ILE A 96 14.91 -4.87 -2.09
N GLU A 97 15.41 -6.08 -1.98
CA GLU A 97 14.92 -7.24 -2.72
C GLU A 97 13.82 -7.92 -1.92
N VAL A 98 12.71 -8.15 -2.59
CA VAL A 98 11.59 -8.90 -2.00
C VAL A 98 11.40 -10.19 -2.77
N ASN A 99 11.45 -11.28 -2.02
CA ASN A 99 11.19 -12.62 -2.52
C ASN A 99 9.76 -13.00 -2.19
N VAL A 100 8.99 -13.36 -3.20
CA VAL A 100 7.63 -13.89 -3.02
C VAL A 100 7.53 -15.27 -3.66
N CYS A 101 6.75 -16.12 -3.03
CA CYS A 101 6.40 -17.43 -3.58
C CYS A 101 5.05 -17.31 -4.26
N LEU A 102 5.00 -17.61 -5.55
CA LEU A 102 3.79 -17.70 -6.35
C LEU A 102 3.42 -19.17 -6.53
N LYS A 103 2.15 -19.51 -6.36
CA LYS A 103 1.64 -20.87 -6.52
C LYS A 103 0.41 -20.89 -7.39
N ASN A 104 0.48 -21.57 -8.53
CA ASN A 104 -0.68 -21.89 -9.35
C ASN A 104 -1.45 -23.04 -8.70
N THR A 105 -2.70 -22.80 -8.33
CA THR A 105 -3.57 -23.81 -7.71
C THR A 105 -4.56 -24.45 -8.71
N THR A 106 -4.40 -24.12 -10.00
CA THR A 106 -5.28 -24.61 -11.08
C THR A 106 -4.62 -25.71 -11.90
N GLU A 107 -5.40 -26.30 -12.80
CA GLU A 107 -4.93 -27.30 -13.76
C GLU A 107 -4.52 -26.69 -15.12
N GLU A 108 -4.47 -25.35 -15.21
CA GLU A 108 -4.10 -24.62 -16.42
C GLU A 108 -2.87 -23.76 -16.17
N GLU A 109 -2.06 -23.50 -17.22
CA GLU A 109 -0.98 -22.52 -17.18
C GLU A 109 -1.54 -21.13 -16.84
N LYS A 110 -0.86 -20.38 -15.98
CA LYS A 110 -1.22 -19.01 -15.61
C LYS A 110 -0.10 -18.04 -15.95
N GLU A 111 -0.46 -16.94 -16.59
CA GLU A 111 0.40 -15.77 -16.72
C GLU A 111 0.12 -14.79 -15.58
N VAL A 112 1.14 -14.47 -14.82
CA VAL A 112 1.05 -13.67 -13.58
C VAL A 112 1.77 -12.34 -13.78
N PRO A 113 1.05 -11.25 -14.11
CA PRO A 113 1.64 -9.93 -14.19
C PRO A 113 1.92 -9.39 -12.79
N ILE A 114 3.19 -9.06 -12.53
CA ILE A 114 3.64 -8.61 -11.21
C ILE A 114 3.64 -7.09 -11.04
N THR A 115 3.21 -6.36 -12.07
CA THR A 115 3.18 -4.89 -12.06
C THR A 115 2.27 -4.29 -10.99
N TYR A 116 1.40 -5.09 -10.40
CA TYR A 116 0.50 -4.67 -9.32
C TYR A 116 1.12 -4.73 -7.93
N LEU A 117 2.31 -5.34 -7.80
CA LEU A 117 2.99 -5.47 -6.51
C LEU A 117 3.67 -4.16 -6.12
N SER A 118 3.17 -3.51 -5.10
CA SER A 118 3.76 -2.31 -4.51
C SER A 118 4.36 -2.64 -3.15
N LEU A 119 5.55 -2.12 -2.88
CA LEU A 119 6.16 -2.16 -1.57
C LEU A 119 5.76 -0.91 -0.80
N GLU A 120 5.19 -1.08 0.38
CA GLU A 120 4.74 0.02 1.23
C GLU A 120 5.40 -0.05 2.62
N THR A 121 5.55 1.12 3.21
CA THR A 121 5.79 1.34 4.64
C THR A 121 4.94 2.52 5.09
N THR A 122 4.89 2.83 6.38
CA THR A 122 4.09 3.97 6.86
C THR A 122 4.45 5.26 6.13
N GLY A 123 3.49 5.79 5.36
CA GLY A 123 3.58 7.07 4.65
C GLY A 123 4.30 7.04 3.30
N VAL A 124 4.85 5.91 2.87
CA VAL A 124 5.59 5.77 1.61
C VAL A 124 5.21 4.47 0.92
N GLY A 125 5.06 4.51 -0.40
CA GLY A 125 4.89 3.34 -1.25
C GLY A 125 5.69 3.49 -2.53
N THR A 126 6.24 2.39 -3.04
CA THR A 126 6.99 2.34 -4.30
C THR A 126 6.60 1.11 -5.10
N ALA A 127 6.71 1.20 -6.41
CA ALA A 127 6.56 0.08 -7.31
C ALA A 127 7.91 -0.62 -7.53
N ILE A 128 7.87 -1.78 -8.18
CA ILE A 128 9.07 -2.47 -8.65
C ILE A 128 9.87 -1.51 -9.55
N SER A 129 11.17 -1.40 -9.30
CA SER A 129 12.05 -0.61 -10.16
C SER A 129 12.27 -1.34 -11.48
N ARG A 130 11.66 -0.80 -12.53
CA ARG A 130 11.71 -1.38 -13.88
C ARG A 130 13.11 -1.36 -14.46
N GLU A 131 13.83 -0.27 -14.24
CA GLU A 131 15.18 -0.07 -14.70
C GLU A 131 16.13 -1.09 -14.09
N LEU A 132 16.04 -1.30 -12.77
CA LEU A 132 16.85 -2.29 -12.06
C LEU A 132 16.51 -3.71 -12.52
N LEU A 133 15.23 -4.01 -12.67
CA LEU A 133 14.76 -5.32 -13.09
C LEU A 133 15.25 -5.66 -14.51
N MET A 134 15.10 -4.74 -15.45
CA MET A 134 15.50 -4.97 -16.85
C MET A 134 17.01 -5.01 -17.03
N GLY A 135 17.75 -4.18 -16.31
CA GLY A 135 19.22 -4.16 -16.35
C GLY A 135 19.88 -5.38 -15.71
N ASN A 136 19.13 -6.13 -14.89
CA ASN A 136 19.62 -7.29 -14.15
C ASN A 136 18.71 -8.51 -14.36
N SER A 137 18.31 -8.77 -15.59
CA SER A 137 17.36 -9.84 -15.93
C SER A 137 17.85 -11.27 -15.63
N GLU A 138 19.15 -11.45 -15.44
CA GLU A 138 19.71 -12.74 -15.00
C GLU A 138 19.56 -12.95 -13.48
N HIS A 139 19.40 -11.86 -12.73
CA HIS A 139 19.27 -11.86 -11.28
C HIS A 139 17.82 -11.76 -10.82
N TYR A 140 17.02 -10.95 -11.50
CA TYR A 140 15.63 -10.71 -11.16
C TYR A 140 14.67 -11.51 -12.05
N SER A 141 13.50 -11.72 -11.52
CA SER A 141 12.42 -12.42 -12.20
C SER A 141 11.75 -11.54 -13.28
N SER A 142 10.93 -12.14 -14.12
CA SER A 142 10.24 -11.45 -15.22
C SER A 142 9.13 -10.53 -14.73
N MET A 143 8.73 -9.57 -15.58
CA MET A 143 7.53 -8.74 -15.36
C MET A 143 6.22 -9.51 -15.46
N VAL A 144 6.24 -10.63 -16.17
CA VAL A 144 5.13 -11.58 -16.28
C VAL A 144 5.70 -12.97 -16.06
N GLU A 145 5.31 -13.59 -14.96
CA GLU A 145 5.71 -14.94 -14.65
C GLU A 145 4.72 -15.94 -15.26
N LYS A 146 5.27 -17.03 -15.80
CA LYS A 146 4.49 -18.18 -16.23
C LYS A 146 4.59 -19.27 -15.19
N LEU A 147 3.45 -19.82 -14.83
CA LEU A 147 3.33 -20.89 -13.85
C LEU A 147 2.57 -22.05 -14.47
N GLU A 148 3.22 -23.20 -14.56
CA GLU A 148 2.59 -24.45 -14.95
C GLU A 148 1.52 -24.87 -13.92
N PRO A 149 0.60 -25.78 -14.29
CA PRO A 149 -0.38 -26.34 -13.36
C PRO A 149 0.26 -26.88 -12.07
N GLY A 150 -0.16 -26.36 -10.92
CA GLY A 150 0.35 -26.77 -9.62
C GLY A 150 1.75 -26.26 -9.27
N GLU A 151 2.41 -25.52 -10.16
CA GLU A 151 3.76 -25.00 -9.93
C GLU A 151 3.80 -24.02 -8.77
N GLU A 152 4.87 -24.13 -8.00
CA GLU A 152 5.26 -23.17 -6.96
C GLU A 152 6.63 -22.62 -7.28
N LYS A 153 6.75 -21.29 -7.41
CA LYS A 153 7.95 -20.62 -7.85
C LYS A 153 8.27 -19.42 -6.97
N VAL A 154 9.52 -19.34 -6.51
CA VAL A 154 10.02 -18.15 -5.83
C VAL A 154 10.55 -17.17 -6.85
N VAL A 155 10.10 -15.92 -6.74
CA VAL A 155 10.45 -14.80 -7.63
C VAL A 155 11.00 -13.65 -6.81
N THR A 156 11.97 -12.93 -7.37
CA THR A 156 12.71 -11.84 -6.70
C THR A 156 12.52 -10.54 -7.47
N TYR A 157 12.14 -9.48 -6.75
CA TYR A 157 11.91 -8.16 -7.33
C TYR A 157 12.64 -7.05 -6.58
N PRO A 158 13.27 -6.10 -7.31
CA PRO A 158 13.96 -4.96 -6.72
C PRO A 158 13.02 -3.79 -6.51
N TYR A 159 13.09 -3.19 -5.33
CA TYR A 159 12.44 -1.93 -4.99
C TYR A 159 13.50 -0.92 -4.58
N GLU A 160 13.45 0.27 -5.18
CA GLU A 160 14.31 1.37 -4.81
C GLU A 160 13.61 2.28 -3.79
N ILE A 161 14.30 2.59 -2.71
CA ILE A 161 13.84 3.49 -1.64
C ILE A 161 14.75 4.71 -1.62
N CYS A 162 14.15 5.92 -1.65
CA CYS A 162 14.90 7.18 -1.71
C CYS A 162 14.84 7.95 -0.39
N SER A 163 15.96 8.51 0.04
CA SER A 163 16.07 9.25 1.31
C SER A 163 15.17 10.48 1.39
N ILE A 164 14.83 11.09 0.24
CA ILE A 164 13.95 12.27 0.16
C ILE A 164 12.51 12.00 0.58
N TRP A 165 12.09 10.75 0.65
CA TRP A 165 10.73 10.36 1.08
C TRP A 165 10.59 10.29 2.60
N PHE A 166 11.70 10.42 3.34
CA PHE A 166 11.74 10.19 4.78
C PHE A 166 12.37 11.37 5.51
N HIS A 167 12.02 11.54 6.77
CA HIS A 167 12.79 12.37 7.65
C HIS A 167 14.19 11.77 7.88
N LYS A 168 15.22 12.62 8.07
CA LYS A 168 16.61 12.18 8.27
C LYS A 168 16.77 11.15 9.40
N LYS A 169 15.95 11.26 10.45
CA LYS A 169 15.93 10.31 11.57
C LYS A 169 15.45 8.93 11.13
N ASP A 170 14.39 8.90 10.32
CA ASP A 170 13.78 7.65 9.84
C ASP A 170 14.66 6.97 8.80
N TRP A 171 15.30 7.76 7.92
CA TRP A 171 16.24 7.25 6.93
C TRP A 171 17.42 6.51 7.55
N LYS A 172 17.98 7.01 8.65
CA LYS A 172 19.09 6.34 9.37
C LYS A 172 18.75 4.93 9.84
N ASN A 173 17.47 4.67 10.07
CA ASN A 173 16.96 3.41 10.58
C ASN A 173 16.00 2.72 9.59
N ILE A 174 16.12 3.03 8.30
CA ILE A 174 15.16 2.59 7.30
C ILE A 174 15.04 1.06 7.23
N GLU A 175 16.13 0.35 7.43
CA GLU A 175 16.18 -1.12 7.42
C GLU A 175 15.47 -1.77 8.62
N MET A 176 15.21 -0.99 9.67
CA MET A 176 14.46 -1.44 10.86
C MET A 176 12.95 -1.17 10.75
N ARG A 177 12.50 -0.50 9.69
CA ARG A 177 11.07 -0.24 9.49
C ARG A 177 10.36 -1.50 8.99
N SER A 178 9.11 -1.62 9.38
CA SER A 178 8.22 -2.63 8.81
C SER A 178 7.83 -2.25 7.40
N PHE A 179 7.98 -3.21 6.48
CA PHE A 179 7.51 -3.13 5.12
C PHE A 179 6.49 -4.21 4.85
N TRP A 180 5.61 -3.94 3.91
CA TRP A 180 4.61 -4.89 3.43
C TRP A 180 4.39 -4.69 1.94
N MET A 181 3.91 -5.72 1.27
CA MET A 181 3.46 -5.62 -0.11
C MET A 181 1.96 -5.38 -0.17
N THR A 182 1.54 -4.55 -1.11
CA THR A 182 0.14 -4.32 -1.44
C THR A 182 -0.08 -4.59 -2.91
N PHE A 183 -1.10 -5.37 -3.27
CA PHE A 183 -1.40 -5.69 -4.67
C PHE A 183 -2.86 -5.46 -5.06
N ALA A 184 -3.68 -5.04 -4.13
CA ALA A 184 -5.01 -4.49 -4.40
C ALA A 184 -5.29 -3.38 -3.40
N SER A 185 -5.93 -2.30 -3.87
CA SER A 185 -6.26 -1.15 -3.04
C SER A 185 -7.76 -0.91 -2.92
N TYR A 186 -8.55 -1.46 -3.85
CA TYR A 186 -9.99 -1.34 -3.90
C TYR A 186 -10.60 -2.44 -4.79
N PRO A 187 -11.77 -3.01 -4.49
CA PRO A 187 -12.62 -2.71 -3.30
C PRO A 187 -12.01 -3.17 -1.98
N ASP A 188 -11.18 -4.19 -2.00
CA ASP A 188 -10.51 -4.76 -0.82
C ASP A 188 -9.01 -4.48 -0.91
N LYS A 189 -8.41 -4.04 0.19
CA LYS A 189 -6.95 -3.87 0.26
C LYS A 189 -6.34 -5.20 0.67
N ILE A 190 -5.40 -5.71 -0.12
CA ILE A 190 -4.67 -6.94 0.17
C ILE A 190 -3.24 -6.58 0.53
N VAL A 191 -2.81 -7.04 1.71
CA VAL A 191 -1.53 -6.70 2.35
C VAL A 191 -0.81 -7.98 2.75
N LEU A 192 0.43 -8.10 2.31
CA LEU A 192 1.31 -9.21 2.64
C LEU A 192 2.49 -8.67 3.46
N TYR A 193 2.58 -9.03 4.74
CA TYR A 193 3.69 -8.65 5.61
C TYR A 193 4.96 -9.43 5.27
N LEU A 194 6.13 -8.72 5.36
CA LEU A 194 7.44 -9.21 4.92
C LEU A 194 8.33 -9.65 6.09
#